data_93a19bb5e003af0121f19a3294459a0a
#
_entry.id   93a19bb5e003af0121f19a3294459a0a
#
_cell.length_a   1.000
_cell.length_b   1.000
_cell.length_c   1.000
_cell.angle_alpha   90.00
_cell.angle_beta   90.00
_cell.angle_gamma   90.00
#
_symmetry.space_group_name_H-M   'P 1'
#
loop_
_entity.id
_entity.type
_entity.pdbx_description
1 polymer ?
#
loop_
_entity_poly.entity_id
_entity_poly.type
_entity_poly.pdbx_seq_one_letter_code
_entity_poly.pdbx_strand_id
1 'polypeptide(L)'
;MKINSKTVFVAVAFILLLGLWLCNRKGFKIDYIKDGSTVVLRNGTEVRLIGVSSTEQGKRELEDLVGENVTLQPDMSANFDAHFLSSGDVVDAYLLLDDNNYECINATLLKKGKADIVKGGHLVDSLNNFLEYSQAGNKNREGKPTPIVQKIDYSTDKIELPQYSPQPERRHNAWYKDGNQNISMLEEACDYNLPYTKMFANQLAGRAQGIFSIEQVCEIFDYCYKKWRYVNDPNGQDYIARASESISASLTGDCDDFAVLIASCILACGGDACIVYANGSHGCHAYSEVDIESFKTNKDMSHIQEVISSRFSRYSPSALATRKDGIHTWLNLDWQASYPGGRYFQAEEKVFYTIIDGHWKCSR
;
A
#
# COMPACT_ATOMS: atom_id res chain seq x y z
N MET A 1 -53.17 6.97 -13.58
CA MET A 1 -52.08 5.95 -13.43
C MET A 1 -51.64 5.96 -11.97
N LYS A 2 -52.02 4.95 -11.18
CA LYS A 2 -51.63 4.89 -9.75
C LYS A 2 -50.22 4.36 -9.67
N ILE A 3 -49.29 5.22 -9.30
CA ILE A 3 -47.89 4.80 -9.04
C ILE A 3 -47.90 3.95 -7.79
N ASN A 4 -47.38 2.74 -7.89
CA ASN A 4 -47.33 1.77 -6.81
C ASN A 4 -46.33 2.24 -5.73
N SER A 5 -46.77 2.32 -4.47
CA SER A 5 -45.97 2.81 -3.34
C SER A 5 -44.61 2.06 -3.18
N LYS A 6 -44.57 0.80 -3.56
CA LYS A 6 -43.33 -0.01 -3.56
C LYS A 6 -42.32 0.50 -4.60
N THR A 7 -42.77 0.96 -5.77
CA THR A 7 -41.91 1.50 -6.83
C THR A 7 -41.31 2.85 -6.41
N VAL A 8 -42.08 3.66 -5.68
CA VAL A 8 -41.59 4.95 -5.14
C VAL A 8 -40.55 4.70 -4.05
N PHE A 9 -40.78 3.72 -3.19
CA PHE A 9 -39.86 3.40 -2.09
C PHE A 9 -38.50 2.88 -2.61
N VAL A 10 -38.53 2.03 -3.65
CA VAL A 10 -37.31 1.51 -4.31
C VAL A 10 -36.55 2.64 -5.01
N ALA A 11 -37.25 3.55 -5.69
CA ALA A 11 -36.64 4.69 -6.37
C ALA A 11 -36.00 5.69 -5.37
N VAL A 12 -36.66 5.95 -4.23
CA VAL A 12 -36.14 6.83 -3.17
C VAL A 12 -34.93 6.17 -2.48
N ALA A 13 -35.00 4.87 -2.21
CA ALA A 13 -33.86 4.13 -1.63
C ALA A 13 -32.65 4.11 -2.59
N PHE A 14 -32.91 3.95 -3.90
CA PHE A 14 -31.86 3.99 -4.92
C PHE A 14 -31.22 5.40 -5.04
N ILE A 15 -32.03 6.45 -4.98
CA ILE A 15 -31.55 7.85 -4.99
C ILE A 15 -30.77 8.17 -3.72
N LEU A 16 -31.20 7.67 -2.56
CA LEU A 16 -30.46 7.82 -1.29
C LEU A 16 -29.14 7.05 -1.28
N LEU A 17 -29.13 5.82 -1.82
CA LEU A 17 -27.90 5.02 -1.97
C LEU A 17 -26.96 5.64 -3.01
N LEU A 18 -27.49 6.16 -4.11
CA LEU A 18 -26.69 6.90 -5.11
C LEU A 18 -26.17 8.22 -4.54
N GLY A 19 -26.95 8.91 -3.73
CA GLY A 19 -26.53 10.10 -3.00
C GLY A 19 -25.45 9.81 -1.97
N LEU A 20 -25.56 8.71 -1.23
CA LEU A 20 -24.52 8.24 -0.30
C LEU A 20 -23.25 7.77 -1.04
N TRP A 21 -23.41 7.11 -2.19
CA TRP A 21 -22.28 6.70 -3.03
C TRP A 21 -21.56 7.90 -3.67
N LEU A 22 -22.31 8.93 -4.12
CA LEU A 22 -21.76 10.18 -4.63
C LEU A 22 -21.17 11.06 -3.51
N CYS A 23 -21.69 10.98 -2.27
CA CYS A 23 -21.11 11.66 -1.12
C CYS A 23 -19.80 11.00 -0.64
N ASN A 24 -19.62 9.70 -0.87
CA ASN A 24 -18.40 8.97 -0.46
C ASN A 24 -17.20 9.19 -1.40
N ARG A 25 -17.36 9.90 -2.53
CA ARG A 25 -16.28 10.37 -3.40
C ARG A 25 -16.11 11.89 -3.29
N LYS A 26 -16.10 12.44 -2.09
CA LYS A 26 -15.66 13.83 -1.91
C LYS A 26 -14.13 13.85 -1.97
N GLY A 27 -13.58 13.94 -3.16
CA GLY A 27 -12.25 14.48 -3.34
C GLY A 27 -12.20 15.86 -2.69
N PHE A 28 -11.07 16.19 -2.08
CA PHE A 28 -10.87 17.54 -1.55
C PHE A 28 -10.71 18.51 -2.71
N LYS A 29 -11.08 19.76 -2.48
CA LYS A 29 -10.92 20.81 -3.50
C LYS A 29 -10.00 21.89 -2.98
N ILE A 30 -9.02 22.30 -3.76
CA ILE A 30 -8.11 23.40 -3.41
C ILE A 30 -8.92 24.70 -3.40
N ASP A 31 -8.82 25.43 -2.29
CA ASP A 31 -9.45 26.74 -2.12
C ASP A 31 -8.46 27.86 -2.42
N TYR A 32 -7.32 27.86 -1.78
CA TYR A 32 -6.24 28.82 -2.04
C TYR A 32 -4.88 28.28 -1.60
N ILE A 33 -3.81 28.96 -2.02
CA ILE A 33 -2.44 28.65 -1.65
C ILE A 33 -1.98 29.63 -0.56
N LYS A 34 -1.72 29.12 0.62
CA LYS A 34 -1.31 29.93 1.77
C LYS A 34 0.14 30.42 1.61
N ASP A 35 1.03 29.51 1.23
CA ASP A 35 2.44 29.77 1.00
C ASP A 35 3.02 28.77 0.00
N GLY A 36 4.34 28.81 -0.23
CA GLY A 36 5.01 27.90 -1.15
C GLY A 36 5.01 26.42 -0.75
N SER A 37 4.48 26.07 0.41
CA SER A 37 4.48 24.68 0.93
C SER A 37 3.14 24.27 1.51
N THR A 38 2.15 25.17 1.56
CA THR A 38 0.87 24.94 2.23
C THR A 38 -0.30 25.31 1.33
N VAL A 39 -1.16 24.32 1.10
CA VAL A 39 -2.41 24.43 0.35
C VAL A 39 -3.58 24.40 1.32
N VAL A 40 -4.59 25.24 1.13
CA VAL A 40 -5.80 25.23 1.92
C VAL A 40 -6.95 24.66 1.09
N LEU A 41 -7.66 23.70 1.67
CA LEU A 41 -8.79 23.04 1.05
C LEU A 41 -10.11 23.75 1.38
N ARG A 42 -11.14 23.57 0.55
CA ARG A 42 -12.45 24.20 0.74
C ARG A 42 -13.15 23.88 2.06
N ASN A 43 -12.80 22.76 2.70
CA ASN A 43 -13.28 22.43 4.03
C ASN A 43 -12.50 23.15 5.15
N GLY A 44 -11.50 23.98 4.80
CA GLY A 44 -10.67 24.72 5.75
C GLY A 44 -9.48 23.94 6.32
N THR A 45 -9.21 22.73 5.83
CA THR A 45 -8.00 21.97 6.19
C THR A 45 -6.77 22.58 5.53
N GLU A 46 -5.70 22.77 6.29
CA GLU A 46 -4.39 23.15 5.76
C GLU A 46 -3.56 21.92 5.47
N VAL A 47 -3.07 21.79 4.24
CA VAL A 47 -2.22 20.67 3.80
C VAL A 47 -0.82 21.20 3.54
N ARG A 48 0.13 20.77 4.38
CA ARG A 48 1.54 21.04 4.14
C ARG A 48 2.09 19.98 3.18
N LEU A 49 2.70 20.45 2.09
CA LEU A 49 3.28 19.57 1.09
C LEU A 49 4.53 18.91 1.63
N ILE A 50 4.50 17.60 1.79
CA ILE A 50 5.62 16.82 2.32
C ILE A 50 6.82 16.96 1.39
N GLY A 51 7.99 17.28 1.99
CA GLY A 51 9.31 17.23 1.37
C GLY A 51 9.62 18.26 0.33
N VAL A 52 8.76 19.23 0.12
CA VAL A 52 8.98 20.27 -0.89
C VAL A 52 8.69 21.67 -0.34
N SER A 53 9.48 22.61 -0.80
CA SER A 53 9.20 24.05 -0.66
C SER A 53 9.22 24.65 -2.05
N SER A 54 8.09 25.16 -2.54
CA SER A 54 8.04 25.72 -3.87
C SER A 54 8.76 27.07 -3.94
N THR A 55 9.37 27.29 -5.10
CA THR A 55 9.89 28.62 -5.48
C THR A 55 8.70 29.55 -5.77
N GLU A 56 8.96 30.85 -5.98
CA GLU A 56 7.93 31.80 -6.43
C GLU A 56 7.22 31.35 -7.72
N GLN A 57 7.94 30.68 -8.63
CA GLN A 57 7.33 30.12 -9.82
C GLN A 57 6.50 28.88 -9.50
N GLY A 58 6.94 28.05 -8.55
CA GLY A 58 6.20 26.88 -8.09
C GLY A 58 4.94 27.28 -7.34
N LYS A 59 4.98 28.36 -6.57
CA LYS A 59 3.79 28.92 -5.93
C LYS A 59 2.74 29.33 -6.96
N ARG A 60 3.14 29.95 -8.06
CA ARG A 60 2.22 30.30 -9.17
C ARG A 60 1.61 29.06 -9.82
N GLU A 61 2.41 27.99 -10.03
CA GLU A 61 1.86 26.70 -10.53
C GLU A 61 0.85 26.08 -9.56
N LEU A 62 1.08 26.21 -8.25
CA LEU A 62 0.10 25.80 -7.26
C LEU A 62 -1.18 26.66 -7.32
N GLU A 63 -1.05 27.97 -7.53
CA GLU A 63 -2.17 28.89 -7.69
C GLU A 63 -3.03 28.54 -8.92
N ASP A 64 -2.41 28.03 -9.99
CA ASP A 64 -3.13 27.54 -11.17
C ASP A 64 -3.98 26.29 -10.90
N LEU A 65 -3.72 25.58 -9.80
CA LEU A 65 -4.49 24.41 -9.38
C LEU A 65 -5.68 24.75 -8.44
N VAL A 66 -5.88 26.02 -8.13
CA VAL A 66 -7.03 26.44 -7.30
C VAL A 66 -8.33 26.06 -7.98
N GLY A 67 -9.17 25.35 -7.23
CA GLY A 67 -10.42 24.82 -7.76
C GLY A 67 -10.34 23.40 -8.31
N GLU A 68 -9.14 22.80 -8.45
CA GLU A 68 -8.99 21.41 -8.84
C GLU A 68 -9.34 20.46 -7.69
N ASN A 69 -9.78 19.25 -8.03
CA ASN A 69 -10.01 18.18 -7.08
C ASN A 69 -8.71 17.45 -6.80
N VAL A 70 -8.50 17.12 -5.54
CA VAL A 70 -7.28 16.45 -5.08
C VAL A 70 -7.59 15.36 -4.08
N THR A 71 -6.75 14.34 -4.08
CA THR A 71 -6.69 13.31 -3.05
C THR A 71 -5.48 13.55 -2.17
N LEU A 72 -5.64 13.40 -0.87
CA LEU A 72 -4.56 13.48 0.10
C LEU A 72 -4.00 12.09 0.37
N GLN A 73 -2.72 11.93 0.14
CA GLN A 73 -2.00 10.74 0.57
C GLN A 73 -1.14 11.12 1.78
N PRO A 74 -1.47 10.61 2.98
CA PRO A 74 -0.66 10.87 4.16
C PRO A 74 0.73 10.27 4.00
N ASP A 75 1.73 10.91 4.61
CA ASP A 75 3.00 10.26 4.89
C ASP A 75 2.83 9.21 5.99
N MET A 76 3.78 8.30 6.07
CA MET A 76 3.83 7.18 7.01
C MET A 76 3.74 7.61 8.49
N SER A 77 4.13 8.83 8.80
CA SER A 77 4.02 9.41 10.15
C SER A 77 2.72 10.19 10.38
N ALA A 78 1.96 10.47 9.34
CA ALA A 78 0.77 11.28 9.43
C ALA A 78 -0.43 10.41 9.84
N ASN A 79 -0.84 10.56 11.07
CA ASN A 79 -1.96 9.84 11.67
C ASN A 79 -3.24 10.61 11.45
N PHE A 80 -3.71 10.77 10.19
CA PHE A 80 -5.01 11.36 9.93
C PHE A 80 -5.87 10.46 9.03
N ASP A 81 -7.15 10.42 9.33
CA ASP A 81 -8.14 9.85 8.44
C ASP A 81 -8.73 10.99 7.59
N ALA A 82 -8.50 10.93 6.28
CA ALA A 82 -8.97 11.96 5.36
C ALA A 82 -10.50 12.18 5.41
N HIS A 83 -11.28 11.18 5.86
CA HIS A 83 -12.72 11.30 6.00
C HIS A 83 -13.18 12.20 7.16
N PHE A 84 -12.32 12.42 8.15
CA PHE A 84 -12.64 13.21 9.35
C PHE A 84 -11.99 14.59 9.38
N LEU A 85 -11.29 14.99 8.30
CA LEU A 85 -10.66 16.31 8.25
C LEU A 85 -11.69 17.44 8.21
N SER A 86 -11.47 18.43 9.02
CA SER A 86 -12.34 19.60 9.23
C SER A 86 -11.57 20.93 9.20
N SER A 87 -12.30 22.01 9.23
CA SER A 87 -11.71 23.34 9.27
C SER A 87 -10.81 23.54 10.49
N GLY A 88 -9.59 23.98 10.25
CA GLY A 88 -8.57 24.21 11.26
C GLY A 88 -7.60 23.03 11.44
N ASP A 89 -7.85 21.88 10.83
CA ASP A 89 -6.88 20.79 10.83
C ASP A 89 -5.68 21.16 9.95
N VAL A 90 -4.49 20.76 10.41
CA VAL A 90 -3.24 20.92 9.67
C VAL A 90 -2.61 19.54 9.49
N VAL A 91 -2.42 19.12 8.24
CA VAL A 91 -1.90 17.80 7.93
C VAL A 91 -0.70 17.88 6.97
N ASP A 92 0.21 16.94 7.13
CA ASP A 92 1.31 16.73 6.18
C ASP A 92 0.90 15.65 5.18
N ALA A 93 0.89 15.97 3.88
CA ALA A 93 0.44 15.02 2.86
C ALA A 93 1.13 15.23 1.50
N TYR A 94 1.13 14.15 0.70
CA TYR A 94 1.28 14.26 -0.74
C TYR A 94 -0.06 14.68 -1.34
N LEU A 95 -0.02 15.60 -2.26
CA LEU A 95 -1.21 16.10 -2.95
C LEU A 95 -1.26 15.47 -4.35
N LEU A 96 -2.29 14.66 -4.59
CA LEU A 96 -2.52 13.99 -5.87
C LEU A 96 -3.66 14.69 -6.59
N LEU A 97 -3.46 15.08 -7.86
CA LEU A 97 -4.57 15.53 -8.71
C LEU A 97 -5.57 14.39 -8.90
N ASP A 98 -6.84 14.66 -8.70
CA ASP A 98 -7.92 13.69 -8.92
C ASP A 98 -8.31 13.67 -10.40
N ASP A 99 -7.31 13.49 -11.23
CA ASP A 99 -7.42 13.24 -12.66
C ASP A 99 -7.13 11.76 -12.97
N ASN A 100 -7.25 11.36 -14.22
CA ASN A 100 -7.05 9.98 -14.65
C ASN A 100 -5.62 9.44 -14.40
N ASN A 101 -4.67 10.30 -14.00
CA ASN A 101 -3.26 9.95 -13.82
C ASN A 101 -2.81 10.02 -12.36
N TYR A 102 -3.60 10.58 -11.44
CA TYR A 102 -3.23 10.80 -10.03
C TYR A 102 -1.82 11.42 -9.89
N GLU A 103 -1.56 12.48 -10.67
CA GLU A 103 -0.28 13.14 -10.69
C GLU A 103 0.07 13.69 -9.30
N CYS A 104 1.22 13.28 -8.76
CA CYS A 104 1.71 13.81 -7.49
C CYS A 104 2.30 15.20 -7.68
N ILE A 105 1.62 16.21 -7.16
CA ILE A 105 1.98 17.63 -7.29
C ILE A 105 3.37 17.89 -6.67
N ASN A 106 3.66 17.30 -5.51
CA ASN A 106 4.97 17.43 -4.85
C ASN A 106 6.12 16.99 -5.80
N ALA A 107 5.97 15.83 -6.43
CA ALA A 107 6.96 15.30 -7.37
C ALA A 107 7.07 16.15 -8.64
N THR A 108 5.94 16.60 -9.17
CA THR A 108 5.89 17.41 -10.38
C THR A 108 6.57 18.76 -10.22
N LEU A 109 6.37 19.42 -9.08
CA LEU A 109 7.08 20.67 -8.77
C LEU A 109 8.60 20.47 -8.76
N LEU A 110 9.07 19.35 -8.18
CA LEU A 110 10.51 19.02 -8.19
C LEU A 110 11.03 18.74 -9.60
N LYS A 111 10.34 17.90 -10.38
CA LYS A 111 10.71 17.55 -11.77
C LYS A 111 10.81 18.79 -12.67
N LYS A 112 9.91 19.75 -12.47
CA LYS A 112 9.91 21.02 -13.20
C LYS A 112 10.92 22.02 -12.67
N GLY A 113 11.64 21.72 -11.59
CA GLY A 113 12.55 22.65 -10.93
C GLY A 113 11.85 23.84 -10.26
N LYS A 114 10.59 23.67 -9.89
CA LYS A 114 9.73 24.70 -9.28
C LYS A 114 9.64 24.59 -7.76
N ALA A 115 10.29 23.59 -7.19
CA ALA A 115 10.45 23.42 -5.76
C ALA A 115 11.86 22.94 -5.42
N ASP A 116 12.24 23.17 -4.16
CA ASP A 116 13.42 22.63 -3.53
C ASP A 116 13.02 21.53 -2.55
N ILE A 117 13.91 20.53 -2.37
CA ILE A 117 13.71 19.51 -1.35
C ILE A 117 13.92 20.14 0.03
N VAL A 118 12.96 19.93 0.91
CA VAL A 118 13.08 20.26 2.33
C VAL A 118 13.56 19.02 3.09
N LYS A 119 14.74 19.14 3.70
CA LYS A 119 15.26 18.11 4.62
C LYS A 119 14.57 18.27 5.97
N GLY A 120 13.97 17.23 6.42
CA GLY A 120 13.36 17.18 7.74
C GLY A 120 11.96 16.56 7.68
N GLY A 121 11.66 15.67 8.61
CA GLY A 121 10.45 14.88 8.59
C GLY A 121 10.67 13.51 7.94
N HIS A 122 9.71 12.68 8.03
CA HIS A 122 9.73 11.25 7.76
C HIS A 122 9.76 10.85 6.27
N LEU A 123 10.46 11.62 5.43
CA LEU A 123 10.57 11.47 3.98
C LEU A 123 11.47 10.35 3.50
N VAL A 124 11.89 9.45 4.36
CA VAL A 124 12.96 8.51 4.05
C VAL A 124 12.69 7.72 2.77
N ASP A 125 11.45 7.33 2.52
CA ASP A 125 11.11 6.44 1.41
C ASP A 125 10.89 7.16 0.07
N SER A 126 10.38 8.39 0.10
CA SER A 126 10.22 9.22 -1.10
C SER A 126 11.44 10.07 -1.41
N LEU A 127 12.40 10.15 -0.48
CA LEU A 127 13.52 11.09 -0.59
C LEU A 127 14.41 10.79 -1.81
N ASN A 128 14.69 9.53 -2.11
CA ASN A 128 15.50 9.19 -3.29
C ASN A 128 14.80 9.59 -4.59
N ASN A 129 13.50 9.33 -4.69
CA ASN A 129 12.71 9.74 -5.84
C ASN A 129 12.68 11.26 -5.95
N PHE A 130 12.51 11.95 -4.84
CA PHE A 130 12.54 13.42 -4.80
C PHE A 130 13.92 13.97 -5.14
N LEU A 131 15.01 13.31 -4.76
CA LEU A 131 16.36 13.66 -5.17
C LEU A 131 16.54 13.56 -6.68
N GLU A 132 16.07 12.48 -7.30
CA GLU A 132 16.14 12.31 -8.75
C GLU A 132 15.27 13.35 -9.48
N TYR A 133 14.08 13.64 -8.98
CA TYR A 133 13.20 14.69 -9.52
C TYR A 133 13.81 16.08 -9.37
N SER A 134 14.43 16.37 -8.23
CA SER A 134 15.15 17.61 -8.00
C SER A 134 16.35 17.76 -8.95
N GLN A 135 17.11 16.68 -9.19
CA GLN A 135 18.23 16.69 -10.15
C GLN A 135 17.74 16.92 -11.58
N ALA A 136 16.61 16.31 -11.96
CA ALA A 136 15.99 16.55 -13.27
C ALA A 136 15.51 18.00 -13.40
N GLY A 137 14.88 18.55 -12.36
CA GLY A 137 14.42 19.92 -12.30
C GLY A 137 15.58 20.94 -12.35
N ASN A 138 16.69 20.63 -11.71
CA ASN A 138 17.87 21.49 -11.71
C ASN A 138 18.54 21.60 -13.10
N LYS A 139 18.43 20.56 -13.94
CA LYS A 139 18.86 20.65 -15.35
C LYS A 139 18.00 21.63 -16.16
N ASN A 140 16.78 21.86 -15.73
CA ASN A 140 15.82 22.76 -16.37
C ASN A 140 15.93 24.20 -15.82
N ARG A 141 16.68 24.43 -14.74
CA ARG A 141 16.98 25.75 -14.19
C ARG A 141 18.26 26.29 -14.85
N GLU A 142 18.16 27.28 -15.69
CA GLU A 142 19.34 27.95 -16.23
C GLU A 142 20.15 28.59 -15.09
N GLY A 143 21.33 28.07 -14.82
CA GLY A 143 22.47 28.83 -14.31
C GLY A 143 22.79 28.84 -12.82
N LYS A 144 22.30 27.95 -11.93
CA LYS A 144 22.86 27.80 -10.56
C LYS A 144 22.96 26.34 -10.12
N PRO A 145 24.15 25.86 -9.72
CA PRO A 145 24.27 24.56 -9.10
C PRO A 145 23.63 24.59 -7.71
N THR A 146 22.57 23.81 -7.52
CA THR A 146 22.02 23.54 -6.20
C THR A 146 22.95 22.58 -5.43
N PRO A 147 23.08 22.70 -4.11
CA PRO A 147 23.96 21.83 -3.34
C PRO A 147 23.67 20.36 -3.64
N ILE A 148 24.69 19.58 -3.93
CA ILE A 148 24.61 18.14 -4.13
C ILE A 148 24.10 17.53 -2.83
N VAL A 149 22.85 17.11 -2.83
CA VAL A 149 22.32 16.27 -1.76
C VAL A 149 22.96 14.91 -1.96
N GLN A 150 23.78 14.47 -1.00
CA GLN A 150 24.36 13.14 -1.06
C GLN A 150 23.26 12.10 -1.17
N LYS A 151 23.38 11.20 -2.15
CA LYS A 151 22.51 10.03 -2.30
C LYS A 151 22.57 9.26 -0.99
N ILE A 152 21.42 9.07 -0.34
CA ILE A 152 21.35 8.25 0.85
C ILE A 152 21.53 6.80 0.40
N ASP A 153 22.57 6.18 0.88
CA ASP A 153 22.83 4.76 0.62
C ASP A 153 21.92 3.93 1.53
N TYR A 154 20.86 3.38 0.94
CA TYR A 154 19.94 2.42 1.61
C TYR A 154 20.49 0.99 1.60
N SER A 155 21.79 0.81 1.34
CA SER A 155 22.45 -0.50 1.39
C SER A 155 22.50 -1.11 2.78
N THR A 156 22.13 -0.36 3.82
CA THR A 156 21.93 -0.95 5.14
C THR A 156 20.61 -1.71 5.12
N ASP A 157 20.71 -3.03 5.13
CA ASP A 157 19.62 -4.01 5.25
C ASP A 157 18.76 -3.86 6.54
N LYS A 158 18.85 -2.73 7.21
CA LYS A 158 18.21 -2.51 8.49
C LYS A 158 16.98 -1.63 8.33
N ILE A 159 15.84 -2.19 8.71
CA ILE A 159 14.61 -1.43 8.91
C ILE A 159 14.67 -0.81 10.30
N GLU A 160 14.52 0.48 10.41
CA GLU A 160 14.45 1.21 11.68
C GLU A 160 13.01 1.40 12.08
N LEU A 161 12.58 0.66 13.09
CA LEU A 161 11.24 0.75 13.66
C LEU A 161 11.31 1.23 15.10
N PRO A 162 10.30 1.95 15.59
CA PRO A 162 10.18 2.27 16.99
C PRO A 162 10.06 1.00 17.81
N GLN A 163 10.38 1.10 19.11
CA GLN A 163 10.17 -0.03 20.01
C GLN A 163 8.67 -0.34 20.10
N TYR A 164 8.29 -1.55 19.75
CA TYR A 164 6.93 -2.04 19.80
C TYR A 164 6.89 -3.39 20.52
N SER A 165 5.97 -3.53 21.44
CA SER A 165 5.71 -4.79 22.14
C SER A 165 4.24 -5.12 22.00
N PRO A 166 3.86 -5.93 21.03
CA PRO A 166 2.48 -6.37 20.90
C PRO A 166 2.10 -7.19 22.15
N GLN A 167 0.84 -7.07 22.57
CA GLN A 167 0.28 -7.95 23.57
C GLN A 167 -0.17 -9.23 22.85
N PRO A 168 0.48 -10.37 23.06
CA PRO A 168 0.09 -11.59 22.38
C PRO A 168 -1.27 -12.05 22.92
N GLU A 169 -2.27 -11.96 22.09
CA GLU A 169 -3.56 -12.61 22.32
C GLU A 169 -3.47 -14.02 21.73
N ARG A 170 -3.74 -15.03 22.53
CA ARG A 170 -3.74 -16.41 22.07
C ARG A 170 -4.91 -16.61 21.10
N ARG A 171 -4.62 -16.90 19.86
CA ARG A 171 -5.59 -17.25 18.84
C ARG A 171 -5.41 -18.70 18.50
N HIS A 172 -6.47 -19.45 18.63
CA HIS A 172 -6.51 -20.84 18.21
C HIS A 172 -7.16 -20.89 16.84
N ASN A 173 -6.41 -21.32 15.84
CA ASN A 173 -6.98 -21.62 14.55
C ASN A 173 -7.75 -22.93 14.60
N ALA A 174 -9.00 -22.87 14.20
CA ALA A 174 -9.72 -24.05 13.82
C ALA A 174 -9.78 -24.07 12.29
N TRP A 175 -8.76 -24.59 11.64
CA TRP A 175 -8.58 -24.68 10.19
C TRP A 175 -9.85 -25.08 9.40
N TYR A 176 -10.87 -25.61 10.07
CA TYR A 176 -12.04 -26.22 9.46
C TYR A 176 -13.39 -25.81 10.05
N LYS A 177 -13.44 -24.81 10.90
CA LYS A 177 -14.72 -24.31 11.42
C LYS A 177 -15.13 -23.09 10.61
N ASP A 178 -16.33 -22.94 10.29
CA ASP A 178 -17.05 -21.88 9.61
C ASP A 178 -16.17 -20.73 9.01
N GLY A 179 -16.24 -20.54 7.67
CA GLY A 179 -15.43 -19.54 6.96
C GLY A 179 -15.53 -18.10 7.51
N ASN A 180 -16.62 -17.75 8.19
CA ASN A 180 -16.80 -16.44 8.82
C ASN A 180 -15.95 -16.28 10.09
N GLN A 181 -15.74 -17.33 10.88
CA GLN A 181 -14.87 -17.27 12.07
C GLN A 181 -13.41 -17.08 11.65
N ASN A 182 -12.99 -17.74 10.58
CA ASN A 182 -11.64 -17.59 10.04
C ASN A 182 -11.41 -16.19 9.47
N ILE A 183 -12.41 -15.55 8.83
CA ILE A 183 -12.32 -14.17 8.38
C ILE A 183 -12.01 -13.25 9.57
N SER A 184 -12.76 -13.34 10.67
CA SER A 184 -12.54 -12.49 11.83
C SER A 184 -11.15 -12.66 12.44
N MET A 185 -10.62 -13.87 12.47
CA MET A 185 -9.26 -14.14 12.97
C MET A 185 -8.19 -13.55 12.04
N LEU A 186 -8.35 -13.72 10.73
CA LEU A 186 -7.42 -13.17 9.74
C LEU A 186 -7.51 -11.65 9.65
N GLU A 187 -8.71 -11.07 9.78
CA GLU A 187 -8.91 -9.63 9.82
C GLU A 187 -8.18 -9.00 11.01
N GLU A 188 -8.21 -9.67 12.16
CA GLU A 188 -7.47 -9.23 13.32
C GLU A 188 -5.96 -9.45 13.17
N ALA A 189 -5.53 -10.57 12.56
CA ALA A 189 -4.12 -10.87 12.33
C ALA A 189 -3.49 -9.93 11.28
N CYS A 190 -4.24 -9.59 10.23
CA CYS A 190 -3.83 -8.61 9.22
C CYS A 190 -3.98 -7.18 9.73
N ASP A 191 -3.17 -6.80 10.69
CA ASP A 191 -3.20 -5.47 11.33
C ASP A 191 -2.51 -4.38 10.48
N TYR A 192 -2.76 -4.41 9.16
CA TYR A 192 -2.13 -3.53 8.16
C TYR A 192 -2.38 -2.04 8.40
N ASN A 193 -3.45 -1.69 9.15
CA ASN A 193 -3.74 -0.31 9.55
C ASN A 193 -2.95 0.15 10.78
N LEU A 194 -2.30 -0.77 11.49
CA LEU A 194 -1.48 -0.41 12.64
C LEU A 194 -0.26 0.41 12.18
N PRO A 195 0.03 1.58 12.78
CA PRO A 195 1.16 2.43 12.38
C PRO A 195 2.49 1.66 12.27
N TYR A 196 2.73 0.73 13.18
CA TYR A 196 3.94 -0.09 13.20
C TYR A 196 4.08 -0.98 11.95
N THR A 197 3.00 -1.69 11.58
CA THR A 197 2.94 -2.52 10.37
C THR A 197 3.06 -1.67 9.11
N LYS A 198 2.35 -0.52 9.07
CA LYS A 198 2.45 0.44 7.95
C LYS A 198 3.88 0.96 7.77
N MET A 199 4.56 1.35 8.85
CA MET A 199 5.94 1.83 8.79
C MET A 199 6.86 0.76 8.20
N PHE A 200 6.73 -0.47 8.64
CA PHE A 200 7.52 -1.59 8.12
C PHE A 200 7.28 -1.79 6.61
N ALA A 201 6.00 -1.94 6.21
CA ALA A 201 5.62 -2.18 4.83
C ALA A 201 6.13 -1.07 3.90
N ASN A 202 5.91 0.17 4.28
CA ASN A 202 6.28 1.32 3.47
C ASN A 202 7.81 1.52 3.39
N GLN A 203 8.57 1.26 4.46
CA GLN A 203 10.04 1.29 4.37
C GLN A 203 10.57 0.26 3.37
N LEU A 204 9.91 -0.89 3.25
CA LEU A 204 10.26 -1.88 2.24
C LEU A 204 9.83 -1.42 0.83
N ALA A 205 8.57 -1.03 0.68
CA ALA A 205 8.04 -0.55 -0.60
C ALA A 205 8.81 0.66 -1.12
N GLY A 206 9.22 1.57 -0.24
CA GLY A 206 9.97 2.78 -0.59
C GLY A 206 11.37 2.53 -1.17
N ARG A 207 11.87 1.30 -1.11
CA ARG A 207 13.10 0.90 -1.80
C ARG A 207 12.93 0.86 -3.31
N ALA A 208 11.68 0.68 -3.79
CA ALA A 208 11.29 0.81 -5.18
C ALA A 208 10.62 2.17 -5.41
N GLN A 209 10.82 2.73 -6.60
CA GLN A 209 10.27 4.03 -6.96
C GLN A 209 8.78 3.95 -7.30
N GLY A 210 8.03 5.00 -6.98
CA GLY A 210 6.66 5.19 -7.44
C GLY A 210 5.58 4.78 -6.45
N ILE A 211 4.39 4.57 -7.00
CA ILE A 211 3.20 4.10 -6.31
C ILE A 211 3.12 2.57 -6.35
N PHE A 212 2.16 1.99 -5.64
CA PHE A 212 2.04 0.54 -5.50
C PHE A 212 2.15 -0.21 -6.85
N SER A 213 3.16 -1.05 -6.96
CA SER A 213 3.56 -1.72 -8.19
C SER A 213 4.26 -3.06 -7.92
N ILE A 214 4.60 -3.78 -8.98
CA ILE A 214 5.34 -5.05 -8.86
C ILE A 214 6.73 -4.85 -8.26
N GLU A 215 7.38 -3.71 -8.50
CA GLU A 215 8.68 -3.41 -7.94
C GLU A 215 8.61 -3.34 -6.42
N GLN A 216 7.58 -2.69 -5.88
CA GLN A 216 7.34 -2.62 -4.43
C GLN A 216 7.01 -3.98 -3.83
N VAL A 217 6.19 -4.77 -4.51
CA VAL A 217 5.92 -6.16 -4.11
C VAL A 217 7.21 -6.98 -4.04
N CYS A 218 8.10 -6.81 -5.02
CA CYS A 218 9.39 -7.50 -5.03
C CYS A 218 10.31 -7.06 -3.87
N GLU A 219 10.31 -5.77 -3.49
CA GLU A 219 11.07 -5.28 -2.33
C GLU A 219 10.55 -5.88 -1.02
N ILE A 220 9.23 -5.87 -0.84
CA ILE A 220 8.57 -6.45 0.34
C ILE A 220 8.89 -7.95 0.44
N PHE A 221 8.64 -8.69 -0.63
CA PHE A 221 8.82 -10.15 -0.65
C PHE A 221 10.30 -10.54 -0.44
N ASP A 222 11.22 -9.94 -1.18
CA ASP A 222 12.65 -10.30 -1.11
C ASP A 222 13.23 -10.06 0.28
N TYR A 223 12.86 -8.94 0.91
CA TYR A 223 13.28 -8.65 2.28
C TYR A 223 12.71 -9.64 3.28
N CYS A 224 11.39 -9.82 3.28
CA CYS A 224 10.73 -10.74 4.19
C CYS A 224 11.24 -12.16 4.00
N TYR A 225 11.33 -12.64 2.74
CA TYR A 225 11.85 -13.96 2.41
C TYR A 225 13.27 -14.20 2.92
N LYS A 226 14.18 -13.25 2.75
CA LYS A 226 15.59 -13.38 3.19
C LYS A 226 15.76 -13.34 4.69
N LYS A 227 14.90 -12.62 5.39
CA LYS A 227 15.01 -12.41 6.84
C LYS A 227 14.11 -13.35 7.65
N TRP A 228 13.18 -14.05 7.00
CA TRP A 228 12.26 -14.95 7.65
C TRP A 228 12.96 -16.10 8.35
N ARG A 229 12.58 -16.32 9.60
CA ARG A 229 13.00 -17.48 10.39
C ARG A 229 11.78 -18.36 10.62
N TYR A 230 11.77 -19.51 9.94
CA TYR A 230 10.67 -20.44 10.08
C TYR A 230 10.72 -21.13 11.44
N VAL A 231 9.66 -21.01 12.20
CA VAL A 231 9.47 -21.64 13.50
C VAL A 231 8.05 -22.19 13.56
N ASN A 232 7.92 -23.51 13.70
CA ASN A 232 6.60 -24.12 13.86
C ASN A 232 5.95 -23.68 15.17
N ASP A 233 4.64 -23.64 15.16
CA ASP A 233 3.84 -23.50 16.36
C ASP A 233 4.15 -24.57 17.42
N PRO A 234 3.99 -24.26 18.70
CA PRO A 234 4.12 -25.25 19.75
C PRO A 234 3.15 -26.41 19.56
N ASN A 235 3.61 -27.65 19.78
CA ASN A 235 2.79 -28.86 19.59
C ASN A 235 1.42 -28.75 20.25
N GLY A 236 0.36 -28.87 19.42
CA GLY A 236 -1.04 -28.87 19.85
C GLY A 236 -1.68 -27.47 19.97
N GLN A 237 -0.99 -26.43 19.55
CA GLN A 237 -1.55 -25.07 19.44
C GLN A 237 -1.26 -24.56 18.04
N ASP A 238 -2.30 -24.10 17.38
CA ASP A 238 -2.21 -23.45 16.09
C ASP A 238 -2.42 -21.94 16.34
N TYR A 239 -1.39 -21.13 16.13
CA TYR A 239 -1.36 -19.72 16.48
C TYR A 239 -1.09 -18.88 15.24
N ILE A 240 -1.99 -17.97 14.93
CA ILE A 240 -1.79 -16.99 13.85
C ILE A 240 -1.30 -15.68 14.46
N ALA A 241 -0.04 -15.33 14.23
CA ALA A 241 0.52 -14.07 14.70
C ALA A 241 -0.05 -12.88 13.92
N ARG A 242 -0.19 -11.74 14.60
CA ARG A 242 -0.39 -10.47 13.90
C ARG A 242 0.83 -10.14 13.08
N ALA A 243 0.66 -9.43 11.97
CA ALA A 243 1.80 -8.95 11.20
C ALA A 243 2.78 -8.15 12.06
N SER A 244 2.29 -7.28 12.95
CA SER A 244 3.13 -6.55 13.91
C SER A 244 3.90 -7.44 14.89
N GLU A 245 3.32 -8.57 15.28
CA GLU A 245 3.98 -9.56 16.15
C GLU A 245 5.15 -10.21 15.41
N SER A 246 4.93 -10.72 14.18
CA SER A 246 5.99 -11.30 13.35
C SER A 246 7.12 -10.31 13.08
N ILE A 247 6.78 -9.03 12.80
CA ILE A 247 7.76 -7.95 12.62
C ILE A 247 8.58 -7.75 13.91
N SER A 248 7.92 -7.62 15.06
CA SER A 248 8.59 -7.38 16.35
C SER A 248 9.44 -8.58 16.81
N ALA A 249 9.03 -9.80 16.44
CA ALA A 249 9.78 -11.04 16.66
C ALA A 249 10.92 -11.23 15.64
N SER A 250 11.32 -10.17 14.93
CA SER A 250 12.39 -10.20 13.93
C SER A 250 12.11 -11.17 12.78
N LEU A 251 10.88 -11.13 12.27
CA LEU A 251 10.38 -11.93 11.13
C LEU A 251 10.47 -13.43 11.42
N THR A 252 9.75 -13.86 12.43
CA THR A 252 9.72 -15.24 12.90
C THR A 252 8.28 -15.74 12.95
N GLY A 253 8.05 -16.96 12.50
CA GLY A 253 6.75 -17.64 12.51
C GLY A 253 6.74 -18.81 11.53
N ASP A 254 5.56 -19.37 11.27
CA ASP A 254 5.40 -20.45 10.29
C ASP A 254 4.73 -19.98 8.97
N CYS A 255 3.99 -20.84 8.29
CA CYS A 255 3.49 -20.51 6.94
C CYS A 255 2.35 -19.51 6.94
N ASP A 256 1.44 -19.56 7.90
CA ASP A 256 0.31 -18.63 7.97
C ASP A 256 0.73 -17.27 8.52
N ASP A 257 1.71 -17.21 9.42
CA ASP A 257 2.31 -15.98 9.89
C ASP A 257 3.01 -15.23 8.74
N PHE A 258 3.74 -15.96 7.87
CA PHE A 258 4.34 -15.35 6.68
C PHE A 258 3.28 -14.85 5.71
N ALA A 259 2.22 -15.63 5.49
CA ALA A 259 1.12 -15.24 4.62
C ALA A 259 0.40 -13.97 5.13
N VAL A 260 0.13 -13.90 6.44
CA VAL A 260 -0.45 -12.72 7.11
C VAL A 260 0.47 -11.51 6.99
N LEU A 261 1.76 -11.67 7.23
CA LEU A 261 2.75 -10.60 7.12
C LEU A 261 2.77 -10.00 5.71
N ILE A 262 2.90 -10.85 4.68
CA ILE A 262 2.96 -10.38 3.29
C ILE A 262 1.65 -9.72 2.87
N ALA A 263 0.49 -10.34 3.17
CA ALA A 263 -0.82 -9.76 2.89
C ALA A 263 -0.97 -8.38 3.56
N SER A 264 -0.57 -8.27 4.83
CA SER A 264 -0.61 -7.00 5.58
C SER A 264 0.29 -5.93 4.95
N CYS A 265 1.48 -6.29 4.49
CA CYS A 265 2.37 -5.34 3.82
C CYS A 265 1.78 -4.86 2.49
N ILE A 266 1.17 -5.76 1.69
CA ILE A 266 0.48 -5.41 0.44
C ILE A 266 -0.66 -4.43 0.71
N LEU A 267 -1.54 -4.76 1.67
CA LEU A 267 -2.68 -3.92 2.06
C LEU A 267 -2.24 -2.56 2.59
N ALA A 268 -1.18 -2.52 3.42
CA ALA A 268 -0.62 -1.28 3.96
C ALA A 268 -0.10 -0.33 2.86
N CYS A 269 0.34 -0.89 1.73
CA CYS A 269 0.80 -0.13 0.55
C CYS A 269 -0.33 0.20 -0.44
N GLY A 270 -1.59 -0.14 -0.13
CA GLY A 270 -2.76 0.17 -0.95
C GLY A 270 -3.01 -0.82 -2.09
N GLY A 271 -2.48 -2.03 -1.99
CA GLY A 271 -2.82 -3.16 -2.86
C GLY A 271 -3.94 -4.02 -2.28
N ASP A 272 -4.41 -4.97 -3.09
CA ASP A 272 -5.36 -6.00 -2.67
C ASP A 272 -4.64 -7.34 -2.50
N ALA A 273 -5.04 -8.11 -1.51
CA ALA A 273 -4.39 -9.36 -1.14
C ALA A 273 -5.37 -10.52 -1.01
N CYS A 274 -4.84 -11.72 -1.10
CA CYS A 274 -5.56 -12.94 -0.76
C CYS A 274 -4.67 -13.82 0.13
N ILE A 275 -5.23 -14.38 1.20
CA ILE A 275 -4.59 -15.45 1.97
C ILE A 275 -5.23 -16.76 1.56
N VAL A 276 -4.41 -17.72 1.22
CA VAL A 276 -4.85 -19.04 0.73
C VAL A 276 -4.44 -20.10 1.74
N TYR A 277 -5.43 -20.85 2.21
CA TYR A 277 -5.19 -22.09 2.95
C TYR A 277 -5.35 -23.26 1.99
N ALA A 278 -4.32 -24.06 1.90
CA ALA A 278 -4.22 -25.17 0.97
C ALA A 278 -4.00 -26.48 1.71
N ASN A 279 -4.80 -27.51 1.39
CA ASN A 279 -4.68 -28.85 1.97
C ASN A 279 -4.43 -29.88 0.88
N GLY A 280 -3.40 -30.69 1.03
CA GLY A 280 -3.02 -31.69 0.07
C GLY A 280 -2.34 -32.90 0.71
N SER A 281 -1.90 -33.83 -0.13
CA SER A 281 -1.23 -35.06 0.31
C SER A 281 0.08 -34.81 1.07
N HIS A 282 0.67 -33.63 0.94
CA HIS A 282 1.88 -33.21 1.63
C HIS A 282 1.64 -32.37 2.91
N GLY A 283 0.39 -32.27 3.33
CA GLY A 283 -0.03 -31.50 4.52
C GLY A 283 -0.76 -30.22 4.18
N CYS A 284 -0.95 -29.40 5.22
CA CYS A 284 -1.56 -28.09 5.11
C CYS A 284 -0.49 -27.01 4.91
N HIS A 285 -0.84 -25.97 4.14
CA HIS A 285 0.04 -24.85 3.89
C HIS A 285 -0.76 -23.56 3.71
N ALA A 286 -0.21 -22.44 4.15
CA ALA A 286 -0.79 -21.14 3.91
C ALA A 286 0.18 -20.24 3.15
N TYR A 287 -0.36 -19.44 2.24
CA TYR A 287 0.41 -18.46 1.47
C TYR A 287 -0.46 -17.28 1.08
N SER A 288 0.17 -16.21 0.63
CA SER A 288 -0.54 -15.03 0.14
C SER A 288 -0.44 -14.89 -1.38
N GLU A 289 -1.36 -14.13 -1.94
CA GLU A 289 -1.37 -13.67 -3.32
C GLU A 289 -1.61 -12.15 -3.35
N VAL A 290 -1.10 -11.47 -4.37
CA VAL A 290 -1.41 -10.05 -4.65
C VAL A 290 -2.25 -9.95 -5.92
N ASP A 291 -3.26 -9.08 -5.91
CA ASP A 291 -4.01 -8.78 -7.12
C ASP A 291 -3.24 -7.80 -8.01
N ILE A 292 -2.88 -8.23 -9.22
CA ILE A 292 -2.21 -7.41 -10.22
C ILE A 292 -3.10 -6.21 -10.60
N GLU A 293 -4.43 -6.38 -10.57
CA GLU A 293 -5.36 -5.30 -10.89
C GLU A 293 -5.35 -4.18 -9.84
N SER A 294 -4.81 -4.42 -8.66
CA SER A 294 -4.62 -3.38 -7.64
C SER A 294 -3.40 -2.49 -7.88
N PHE A 295 -2.46 -2.88 -8.77
CA PHE A 295 -1.31 -2.05 -9.11
C PHE A 295 -1.76 -0.71 -9.69
N LYS A 296 -1.08 0.34 -9.29
CA LYS A 296 -1.40 1.69 -9.76
C LYS A 296 -0.61 2.09 -11.02
N THR A 297 0.41 1.30 -11.37
CA THR A 297 1.20 1.44 -12.60
C THR A 297 1.44 0.08 -13.21
N ASN A 298 1.62 0.06 -14.51
CA ASN A 298 2.17 -1.03 -15.33
C ASN A 298 1.73 -2.45 -14.95
N LYS A 299 0.46 -2.77 -15.27
CA LYS A 299 -0.15 -4.08 -15.01
C LYS A 299 0.18 -5.12 -16.09
N ASP A 300 1.03 -4.78 -17.06
CA ASP A 300 1.38 -5.69 -18.16
C ASP A 300 2.17 -6.88 -17.63
N MET A 301 1.71 -8.08 -17.95
CA MET A 301 2.36 -9.33 -17.53
C MET A 301 3.78 -9.46 -18.06
N SER A 302 4.11 -8.88 -19.22
CA SER A 302 5.49 -8.89 -19.75
C SER A 302 6.42 -8.02 -18.90
N HIS A 303 5.97 -6.85 -18.46
CA HIS A 303 6.72 -6.01 -17.53
C HIS A 303 6.89 -6.70 -16.17
N ILE A 304 5.81 -7.26 -15.63
CA ILE A 304 5.85 -7.99 -14.35
C ILE A 304 6.86 -9.15 -14.42
N GLN A 305 6.83 -9.91 -15.51
CA GLN A 305 7.78 -11.00 -15.77
C GLN A 305 9.23 -10.48 -15.84
N GLU A 306 9.46 -9.36 -16.51
CA GLU A 306 10.78 -8.74 -16.65
C GLU A 306 11.34 -8.29 -15.29
N VAL A 307 10.54 -7.58 -14.50
CA VAL A 307 10.93 -7.12 -13.15
C VAL A 307 11.29 -8.29 -12.25
N ILE A 308 10.43 -9.31 -12.19
CA ILE A 308 10.66 -10.50 -11.37
C ILE A 308 11.90 -11.27 -11.86
N SER A 309 12.05 -11.47 -13.18
CA SER A 309 13.18 -12.20 -13.75
C SER A 309 14.50 -11.48 -13.50
N SER A 310 14.52 -10.17 -13.57
CA SER A 310 15.69 -9.35 -13.25
C SER A 310 16.05 -9.44 -11.77
N ARG A 311 15.07 -9.21 -10.89
CA ARG A 311 15.29 -9.17 -9.43
C ARG A 311 15.67 -10.52 -8.85
N PHE A 312 15.02 -11.59 -9.32
CA PHE A 312 15.17 -12.94 -8.82
C PHE A 312 15.91 -13.86 -9.82
N SER A 313 16.83 -13.29 -10.60
CA SER A 313 17.57 -14.00 -11.67
C SER A 313 18.26 -15.29 -11.21
N ARG A 314 18.68 -15.36 -9.92
CA ARG A 314 19.27 -16.58 -9.31
C ARG A 314 18.34 -17.81 -9.32
N TYR A 315 17.01 -17.59 -9.41
CA TYR A 315 16.02 -18.67 -9.49
C TYR A 315 15.54 -18.96 -10.91
N SER A 316 16.02 -18.18 -11.90
CA SER A 316 15.67 -18.31 -13.34
C SER A 316 14.15 -18.37 -13.59
N PRO A 317 13.36 -17.37 -13.15
CA PRO A 317 11.92 -17.38 -13.38
C PRO A 317 11.58 -17.41 -14.87
N SER A 318 10.96 -18.51 -15.36
CA SER A 318 10.60 -18.67 -16.76
C SER A 318 9.12 -18.44 -17.04
N ALA A 319 8.28 -18.65 -16.05
CA ALA A 319 6.84 -18.42 -16.13
C ALA A 319 6.32 -18.07 -14.73
N LEU A 320 5.33 -17.17 -14.67
CA LEU A 320 4.72 -16.77 -13.41
C LEU A 320 3.46 -17.59 -13.11
N ALA A 321 3.38 -18.09 -11.88
CA ALA A 321 2.17 -18.73 -11.39
C ALA A 321 1.16 -17.67 -10.99
N THR A 322 0.07 -17.59 -11.74
CA THR A 322 -1.05 -16.69 -11.50
C THR A 322 -2.36 -17.46 -11.50
N ARG A 323 -3.35 -16.96 -10.80
CA ARG A 323 -4.73 -17.44 -10.77
C ARG A 323 -5.67 -16.32 -11.22
N LYS A 324 -6.69 -16.66 -12.01
CA LYS A 324 -7.75 -15.72 -12.38
C LYS A 324 -9.02 -15.98 -11.56
N ASP A 325 -9.64 -14.92 -11.10
CA ASP A 325 -10.93 -14.92 -10.42
C ASP A 325 -11.74 -13.70 -10.88
N GLY A 326 -12.64 -13.93 -11.82
CA GLY A 326 -13.37 -12.83 -12.48
C GLY A 326 -12.41 -11.89 -13.23
N ILE A 327 -12.41 -10.62 -12.83
CA ILE A 327 -11.52 -9.59 -13.38
C ILE A 327 -10.14 -9.55 -12.73
N HIS A 328 -9.98 -10.22 -11.60
CA HIS A 328 -8.75 -10.21 -10.80
C HIS A 328 -7.74 -11.22 -11.31
N THR A 329 -6.48 -10.85 -11.27
CA THR A 329 -5.35 -11.72 -11.59
C THR A 329 -4.41 -11.78 -10.39
N TRP A 330 -4.42 -12.89 -9.70
CA TRP A 330 -3.69 -13.13 -8.46
C TRP A 330 -2.30 -13.69 -8.73
N LEU A 331 -1.25 -13.02 -8.29
CA LEU A 331 0.13 -13.46 -8.38
C LEU A 331 0.55 -14.15 -7.08
N ASN A 332 1.10 -15.35 -7.18
CA ASN A 332 1.57 -16.12 -6.04
C ASN A 332 2.72 -15.43 -5.27
N LEU A 333 2.60 -15.35 -3.94
CA LEU A 333 3.60 -14.81 -3.02
C LEU A 333 3.98 -15.83 -1.93
N ASP A 334 3.97 -17.10 -2.27
CA ASP A 334 4.35 -18.18 -1.36
C ASP A 334 5.87 -18.15 -1.08
N TRP A 335 6.26 -18.17 0.20
CA TRP A 335 7.67 -18.21 0.57
C TRP A 335 8.39 -19.49 0.08
N GLN A 336 7.68 -20.63 -0.01
CA GLN A 336 8.24 -21.87 -0.56
C GLN A 336 8.58 -21.72 -2.06
N ALA A 337 7.93 -20.81 -2.75
CA ALA A 337 8.20 -20.54 -4.16
C ALA A 337 9.48 -19.73 -4.39
N SER A 338 10.07 -19.13 -3.36
CA SER A 338 11.33 -18.39 -3.37
C SER A 338 11.32 -17.05 -4.12
N TYR A 339 10.29 -16.75 -4.91
CA TYR A 339 10.11 -15.48 -5.62
C TYR A 339 8.63 -15.25 -5.96
N PRO A 340 8.19 -14.00 -6.14
CA PRO A 340 6.84 -13.68 -6.58
C PRO A 340 6.50 -14.36 -7.90
N GLY A 341 5.35 -15.03 -7.96
CA GLY A 341 4.95 -15.79 -9.14
C GLY A 341 5.66 -17.15 -9.30
N GLY A 342 6.34 -17.65 -8.29
CA GLY A 342 6.84 -19.02 -8.30
C GLY A 342 5.72 -20.05 -8.18
N ARG A 343 6.03 -21.34 -8.26
CA ARG A 343 5.04 -22.43 -8.32
C ARG A 343 4.12 -22.42 -7.11
N TYR A 344 2.83 -22.68 -7.35
CA TYR A 344 1.87 -22.91 -6.29
C TYR A 344 2.13 -24.20 -5.53
N PHE A 345 1.85 -24.17 -4.24
CA PHE A 345 1.74 -25.38 -3.43
C PHE A 345 0.70 -26.34 -4.02
N GLN A 346 1.06 -27.62 -4.13
CA GLN A 346 0.18 -28.66 -4.65
C GLN A 346 -0.87 -29.04 -3.59
N ALA A 347 -2.11 -28.77 -3.85
CA ALA A 347 -3.21 -29.02 -2.95
C ALA A 347 -4.44 -29.59 -3.67
N GLU A 348 -5.19 -30.42 -2.96
CA GLU A 348 -6.46 -30.99 -3.39
C GLU A 348 -7.62 -30.03 -3.07
N GLU A 349 -7.50 -29.29 -1.96
CA GLU A 349 -8.48 -28.31 -1.51
C GLU A 349 -7.80 -26.98 -1.22
N LYS A 350 -8.47 -25.88 -1.58
CA LYS A 350 -8.02 -24.51 -1.28
C LYS A 350 -9.19 -23.67 -0.80
N VAL A 351 -8.91 -22.84 0.21
CA VAL A 351 -9.83 -21.81 0.70
C VAL A 351 -9.15 -20.47 0.54
N PHE A 352 -9.83 -19.54 -0.10
CA PHE A 352 -9.34 -18.23 -0.45
C PHE A 352 -10.01 -17.17 0.44
N TYR A 353 -9.21 -16.41 1.16
CA TYR A 353 -9.62 -15.25 1.95
C TYR A 353 -9.12 -13.99 1.26
N THR A 354 -9.98 -13.43 0.42
CA THR A 354 -9.67 -12.28 -0.44
C THR A 354 -9.98 -10.98 0.27
N ILE A 355 -9.09 -10.02 0.18
CA ILE A 355 -9.26 -8.67 0.71
C ILE A 355 -9.11 -7.70 -0.46
N ILE A 356 -10.23 -7.08 -0.87
CA ILE A 356 -10.31 -6.10 -1.96
C ILE A 356 -10.96 -4.85 -1.39
N ASP A 357 -10.30 -3.70 -1.55
CA ASP A 357 -10.76 -2.41 -1.00
C ASP A 357 -11.11 -2.52 0.51
N GLY A 358 -10.36 -3.34 1.26
CA GLY A 358 -10.58 -3.59 2.68
C GLY A 358 -11.78 -4.51 3.00
N HIS A 359 -12.44 -5.06 2.00
CA HIS A 359 -13.57 -5.98 2.19
C HIS A 359 -13.12 -7.44 2.07
N TRP A 360 -13.46 -8.22 3.11
CA TRP A 360 -13.11 -9.64 3.18
C TRP A 360 -14.18 -10.52 2.53
N LYS A 361 -13.72 -11.51 1.80
CA LYS A 361 -14.56 -12.54 1.19
C LYS A 361 -13.88 -13.90 1.30
N CYS A 362 -14.65 -14.94 1.71
CA CYS A 362 -14.20 -16.32 1.68
C CYS A 362 -14.80 -17.05 0.45
N SER A 363 -13.96 -17.83 -0.25
CA SER A 363 -14.41 -18.73 -1.34
C SER A 363 -13.60 -20.04 -1.33
N ARG A 364 -14.13 -21.08 -1.99
CA ARG A 364 -13.54 -22.42 -2.12
C ARG A 364 -13.43 -22.78 -3.60
#